data_a2f36f2f5af86dc73f33bce78d5d9581
#
_entry.id   a2f36f2f5af86dc73f33bce78d5d9581
#
_cell.length_a   1.000
_cell.length_b   1.000
_cell.length_c   1.000
_cell.angle_alpha   90.00
_cell.angle_beta   90.00
_cell.angle_gamma   90.00
#
_symmetry.space_group_name_H-M   'P 1'
#
loop_
_entity.id
_entity.type
_entity.pdbx_description
1 polymer ?
#
loop_
_entity_poly.entity_id
_entity_poly.type
_entity_poly.pdbx_seq_one_letter_code
_entity_poly.pdbx_strand_id
1 'polypeptide(L)'
;MTEEIMSAITSEVYGVWFLIGAALVFWMQAGFAMVETGFTRAKNAGNILMKNLMDFCIGTVVFILIGFGLLLGEDVVGLIGKPGLDIFTAYENFDYSNFVFNLVFCATTATIVSGAMAERTKFLSYCIYSGVISALIYPIEAHWIWGGGWLSQLGFHDFAGSCAIHMVGGISALIGAKLLGPRIGKFEKDKSGKIVKVNAFPGHNLPIGCLGVFILWLGWYGFNGAACTSVEQLGSVFLTTTVAPAIATVVCMVFTWIKYGKPDVSMCLNASLAGLVAITAPCDVTDCFGAIVIGAVAGLLVVFGVWLLDYKLHIDDPVGAVAVHCMNGIWGTIATGLFATTSAPGNDSVVGLFYGGGFRQLGLQLLGFVSVAAWTAVTITIAFLIIKATVGLRVSEEEEIVGLDSCEHGLPSAYAGFSIMDISNTMTMEVNENTSLGVSDYDTASAAMKEAAVKVETAPAAIPATGIYKVVVIAKLARFEVLKKALNDLGVTGMTMTQVMGCGVQKGAGEMYRGVEMDATLLPKVKVEVIVSKIPVSAVIDAAKKALYTGHIGDGKIFVYNVDKVVKVRTGEEDFAALQDVE
;
A
#
# COMPACT_ATOMS: atom_id res chain seq x y z
N MET A 1 7.39 11.41 -52.63
CA MET A 1 7.74 11.94 -51.33
C MET A 1 9.22 11.67 -51.10
N THR A 2 10.06 12.65 -50.83
CA THR A 2 11.47 12.39 -50.58
C THR A 2 11.71 11.64 -49.30
N GLU A 3 12.80 10.86 -49.18
CA GLU A 3 13.16 10.16 -47.92
C GLU A 3 13.22 11.10 -46.71
N GLU A 4 13.72 12.32 -46.90
CA GLU A 4 13.76 13.35 -45.88
C GLU A 4 12.38 13.75 -45.35
N ILE A 5 11.38 13.91 -46.24
CA ILE A 5 9.99 14.19 -45.83
C ILE A 5 9.39 13.05 -45.05
N MET A 6 9.62 11.79 -45.50
CA MET A 6 9.15 10.62 -44.78
C MET A 6 9.80 10.49 -43.41
N SER A 7 11.11 10.71 -43.30
CA SER A 7 11.84 10.71 -42.04
C SER A 7 11.32 11.77 -41.07
N ALA A 8 11.09 13.00 -41.55
CA ALA A 8 10.54 14.09 -40.76
C ALA A 8 9.12 13.77 -40.24
N ILE A 9 8.24 13.26 -41.12
CA ILE A 9 6.88 12.86 -40.72
C ILE A 9 6.93 11.74 -39.68
N THR A 10 7.79 10.75 -39.86
CA THR A 10 7.96 9.65 -38.93
C THR A 10 8.41 10.16 -37.56
N SER A 11 9.41 11.04 -37.54
CA SER A 11 9.90 11.67 -36.29
C SER A 11 8.80 12.43 -35.56
N GLU A 12 8.00 13.22 -36.24
CA GLU A 12 6.89 13.96 -35.64
C GLU A 12 5.81 13.02 -35.09
N VAL A 13 5.43 11.99 -35.83
CA VAL A 13 4.42 11.01 -35.37
C VAL A 13 4.88 10.29 -34.12
N TYR A 14 6.13 9.81 -34.07
CA TYR A 14 6.67 9.16 -32.88
C TYR A 14 6.94 10.13 -31.74
N GLY A 15 7.27 11.40 -32.01
CA GLY A 15 7.34 12.43 -30.99
C GLY A 15 6.00 12.67 -30.28
N VAL A 16 4.90 12.73 -31.04
CA VAL A 16 3.54 12.81 -30.49
C VAL A 16 3.19 11.56 -29.71
N TRP A 17 3.51 10.37 -30.25
CA TRP A 17 3.27 9.10 -29.56
C TRP A 17 4.03 9.02 -28.22
N PHE A 18 5.28 9.47 -28.18
CA PHE A 18 6.10 9.53 -26.97
C PHE A 18 5.43 10.34 -25.85
N LEU A 19 4.87 11.51 -26.18
CA LEU A 19 4.13 12.35 -25.23
C LEU A 19 2.80 11.71 -24.79
N ILE A 20 2.09 11.03 -25.71
CA ILE A 20 0.90 10.26 -25.34
C ILE A 20 1.28 9.13 -24.37
N GLY A 21 2.40 8.44 -24.64
CA GLY A 21 2.95 7.43 -23.72
C GLY A 21 3.26 8.01 -22.34
N ALA A 22 3.90 9.18 -22.27
CA ALA A 22 4.13 9.86 -21.00
C ALA A 22 2.82 10.18 -20.25
N ALA A 23 1.78 10.64 -20.96
CA ALA A 23 0.46 10.88 -20.38
C ALA A 23 -0.22 9.59 -19.89
N LEU A 24 -0.06 8.47 -20.60
CA LEU A 24 -0.55 7.17 -20.16
C LEU A 24 0.17 6.69 -18.88
N VAL A 25 1.48 6.91 -18.77
CA VAL A 25 2.25 6.59 -17.55
C VAL A 25 1.84 7.51 -16.39
N PHE A 26 1.63 8.80 -16.64
CA PHE A 26 1.06 9.70 -15.62
C PHE A 26 -0.29 9.18 -15.09
N TRP A 27 -1.14 8.68 -15.98
CA TRP A 27 -2.44 8.12 -15.60
C TRP A 27 -2.31 6.87 -14.71
N MET A 28 -1.18 6.18 -14.75
CA MET A 28 -0.90 5.06 -13.83
C MET A 28 -0.84 5.49 -12.37
N GLN A 29 -0.59 6.76 -12.05
CA GLN A 29 -0.65 7.26 -10.66
C GLN A 29 -2.06 7.05 -10.06
N ALA A 30 -3.12 7.26 -10.85
CA ALA A 30 -4.49 6.93 -10.43
C ALA A 30 -4.66 5.42 -10.22
N GLY A 31 -4.07 4.59 -11.08
CA GLY A 31 -4.08 3.13 -10.94
C GLY A 31 -3.40 2.65 -9.66
N PHE A 32 -2.22 3.15 -9.33
CA PHE A 32 -1.52 2.86 -8.07
C PHE A 32 -2.34 3.28 -6.86
N ALA A 33 -2.86 4.50 -6.86
CA ALA A 33 -3.69 5.01 -5.77
C ALA A 33 -4.92 4.10 -5.53
N MET A 34 -5.54 3.59 -6.60
CA MET A 34 -6.69 2.69 -6.51
C MET A 34 -6.32 1.29 -6.03
N VAL A 35 -5.20 0.72 -6.50
CA VAL A 35 -4.70 -0.59 -6.03
C VAL A 35 -4.34 -0.52 -4.56
N GLU A 36 -3.54 0.47 -4.15
CA GLU A 36 -3.13 0.63 -2.77
C GLU A 36 -4.32 0.87 -1.84
N THR A 37 -5.22 1.77 -2.21
CA THR A 37 -6.44 2.05 -1.44
C THR A 37 -7.30 0.80 -1.31
N GLY A 38 -7.51 0.08 -2.42
CA GLY A 38 -8.36 -1.11 -2.44
C GLY A 38 -7.83 -2.26 -1.60
N PHE A 39 -6.50 -2.43 -1.52
CA PHE A 39 -5.85 -3.53 -0.81
C PHE A 39 -5.51 -3.22 0.66
N THR A 40 -5.76 -2.02 1.10
CA THR A 40 -5.53 -1.58 2.48
C THR A 40 -6.85 -1.37 3.23
N ARG A 41 -6.76 -1.03 4.53
CA ARG A 41 -7.94 -0.80 5.36
C ARG A 41 -8.51 0.61 5.15
N ALA A 42 -9.83 0.70 5.14
CA ALA A 42 -10.59 1.92 4.84
C ALA A 42 -10.20 3.16 5.67
N LYS A 43 -9.77 2.97 6.92
CA LYS A 43 -9.35 4.03 7.84
C LYS A 43 -8.06 4.77 7.42
N ASN A 44 -7.43 4.31 6.34
CA ASN A 44 -6.20 4.89 5.79
C ASN A 44 -6.35 5.32 4.33
N ALA A 45 -7.57 5.26 3.77
CA ALA A 45 -7.81 5.50 2.35
C ALA A 45 -7.42 6.93 1.94
N GLY A 46 -7.79 7.93 2.72
CA GLY A 46 -7.43 9.33 2.48
C GLY A 46 -5.94 9.58 2.58
N ASN A 47 -5.26 8.97 3.57
CA ASN A 47 -3.81 9.05 3.70
C ASN A 47 -3.09 8.44 2.47
N ILE A 48 -3.57 7.32 1.95
CA ILE A 48 -3.00 6.68 0.76
C ILE A 48 -3.17 7.55 -0.47
N LEU A 49 -4.36 8.11 -0.69
CA LEU A 49 -4.62 9.02 -1.80
C LEU A 49 -3.71 10.25 -1.74
N MET A 50 -3.56 10.83 -0.54
CA MET A 50 -2.68 11.99 -0.32
C MET A 50 -1.21 11.64 -0.57
N LYS A 51 -0.75 10.46 -0.15
CA LYS A 51 0.61 9.99 -0.42
C LYS A 51 0.89 9.87 -1.92
N ASN A 52 -0.01 9.20 -2.66
CA ASN A 52 0.16 9.02 -4.10
C ASN A 52 0.17 10.36 -4.86
N LEU A 53 -0.66 11.33 -4.46
CA LEU A 53 -0.65 12.67 -5.04
C LEU A 53 0.67 13.41 -4.73
N MET A 54 1.10 13.38 -3.47
CA MET A 54 2.32 14.08 -3.05
C MET A 54 3.58 13.46 -3.63
N ASP A 55 3.59 12.16 -3.86
CA ASP A 55 4.69 11.46 -4.50
C ASP A 55 5.01 12.05 -5.87
N PHE A 56 3.99 12.18 -6.71
CA PHE A 56 4.14 12.82 -8.00
C PHE A 56 4.54 14.29 -7.89
N CYS A 57 3.90 15.06 -6.99
CA CYS A 57 4.17 16.48 -6.85
C CYS A 57 5.56 16.76 -6.30
N ILE A 58 5.98 16.06 -5.23
CA ILE A 58 7.33 16.21 -4.64
C ILE A 58 8.37 15.69 -5.62
N GLY A 59 8.11 14.52 -6.25
CA GLY A 59 8.97 13.96 -7.28
C GLY A 59 9.22 14.97 -8.39
N THR A 60 8.17 15.64 -8.90
CA THR A 60 8.29 16.69 -9.93
C THR A 60 9.22 17.83 -9.48
N VAL A 61 9.01 18.36 -8.27
CA VAL A 61 9.80 19.48 -7.76
C VAL A 61 11.29 19.14 -7.63
N VAL A 62 11.61 17.98 -7.05
CA VAL A 62 13.03 17.61 -6.87
C VAL A 62 13.68 17.13 -8.17
N PHE A 63 12.89 16.50 -9.05
CA PHE A 63 13.40 16.04 -10.35
C PHE A 63 13.74 17.19 -11.27
N ILE A 64 12.92 18.26 -11.29
CA ILE A 64 13.22 19.47 -12.08
C ILE A 64 14.48 20.19 -11.58
N LEU A 65 14.76 20.15 -10.27
CA LEU A 65 15.89 20.84 -9.67
C LEU A 65 17.20 20.06 -9.79
N ILE A 66 17.16 18.75 -9.66
CA ILE A 66 18.35 17.90 -9.54
C ILE A 66 18.24 16.63 -10.38
N GLY A 67 17.12 15.88 -10.25
CA GLY A 67 17.01 14.52 -10.76
C GLY A 67 17.20 14.41 -12.27
N PHE A 68 16.60 15.30 -13.04
CA PHE A 68 16.72 15.26 -14.51
C PHE A 68 18.16 15.42 -15.00
N GLY A 69 18.89 16.38 -14.43
CA GLY A 69 20.30 16.58 -14.76
C GLY A 69 21.19 15.39 -14.37
N LEU A 70 20.92 14.77 -13.21
CA LEU A 70 21.63 13.56 -12.79
C LEU A 70 21.35 12.35 -13.70
N LEU A 71 20.14 12.27 -14.28
CA LEU A 71 19.74 11.18 -15.17
C LEU A 71 20.24 11.39 -16.61
N LEU A 72 19.94 12.53 -17.22
CA LEU A 72 20.14 12.78 -18.65
C LEU A 72 21.12 13.92 -18.97
N GLY A 73 21.77 14.50 -17.98
CA GLY A 73 22.87 15.44 -18.19
C GLY A 73 24.09 14.79 -18.85
N GLU A 74 25.05 15.61 -19.28
CA GLU A 74 26.33 15.16 -19.84
C GLU A 74 26.98 14.11 -18.90
N ASP A 75 27.36 12.97 -19.45
CA ASP A 75 27.93 11.86 -18.66
C ASP A 75 29.22 12.26 -17.93
N VAL A 76 29.28 11.99 -16.64
CA VAL A 76 30.47 12.16 -15.82
C VAL A 76 31.00 10.78 -15.41
N VAL A 77 32.05 10.36 -16.08
CA VAL A 77 32.80 9.11 -15.84
C VAL A 77 31.94 7.84 -15.80
N GLY A 78 30.82 7.83 -16.50
CA GLY A 78 29.88 6.71 -16.56
C GLY A 78 28.98 6.54 -15.33
N LEU A 79 29.05 7.45 -14.36
CA LEU A 79 28.40 7.26 -13.06
C LEU A 79 27.19 8.16 -12.83
N ILE A 80 27.23 9.40 -13.27
CA ILE A 80 26.14 10.36 -13.10
C ILE A 80 26.07 11.31 -14.30
N GLY A 81 24.88 11.82 -14.61
CA GLY A 81 24.75 13.00 -15.45
C GLY A 81 25.19 14.25 -14.70
N LYS A 82 25.73 15.22 -15.42
CA LYS A 82 26.11 16.52 -14.87
C LYS A 82 24.83 17.27 -14.47
N PRO A 83 24.65 17.63 -13.20
CA PRO A 83 23.50 18.42 -12.79
C PRO A 83 23.48 19.76 -13.50
N GLY A 84 22.34 20.15 -14.04
CA GLY A 84 22.12 21.41 -14.74
C GLY A 84 20.71 21.94 -14.50
N LEU A 85 20.55 23.23 -14.70
CA LEU A 85 19.27 23.92 -14.63
C LEU A 85 18.83 24.40 -16.00
N ASP A 86 19.11 23.61 -17.05
CA ASP A 86 18.89 23.96 -18.44
C ASP A 86 17.43 24.30 -18.76
N ILE A 87 16.50 23.69 -18.03
CA ILE A 87 15.08 24.06 -18.10
C ILE A 87 14.82 25.55 -17.80
N PHE A 88 15.71 26.21 -17.03
CA PHE A 88 15.58 27.61 -16.68
C PHE A 88 16.54 28.50 -17.48
N THR A 89 17.70 27.96 -17.90
CA THR A 89 18.78 28.75 -18.52
C THR A 89 18.88 28.56 -20.03
N ALA A 90 18.37 27.47 -20.57
CA ALA A 90 18.39 27.13 -21.99
C ALA A 90 16.99 26.68 -22.48
N TYR A 91 15.93 27.34 -22.01
CA TYR A 91 14.53 26.91 -22.19
C TYR A 91 14.15 26.66 -23.66
N GLU A 92 14.65 27.47 -24.60
CA GLU A 92 14.33 27.32 -26.04
C GLU A 92 14.87 26.01 -26.65
N ASN A 93 15.91 25.43 -26.05
CA ASN A 93 16.58 24.22 -26.53
C ASN A 93 16.40 23.03 -25.54
N PHE A 94 15.53 23.17 -24.54
CA PHE A 94 15.32 22.15 -23.55
C PHE A 94 14.50 20.97 -24.13
N ASP A 95 14.90 19.74 -23.80
CA ASP A 95 14.18 18.54 -24.21
C ASP A 95 12.97 18.26 -23.31
N TYR A 96 11.87 18.93 -23.59
CA TYR A 96 10.63 18.83 -22.82
C TYR A 96 10.05 17.42 -22.80
N SER A 97 10.11 16.72 -23.91
CA SER A 97 9.52 15.39 -24.08
C SER A 97 10.23 14.37 -23.20
N ASN A 98 11.56 14.35 -23.24
CA ASN A 98 12.37 13.50 -22.36
C ASN A 98 12.22 13.86 -20.89
N PHE A 99 12.09 15.16 -20.57
CA PHE A 99 11.84 15.58 -19.20
C PHE A 99 10.52 14.97 -18.66
N VAL A 100 9.42 15.16 -19.36
CA VAL A 100 8.10 14.69 -18.90
C VAL A 100 8.04 13.16 -18.83
N PHE A 101 8.61 12.47 -19.82
CA PHE A 101 8.64 11.01 -19.84
C PHE A 101 9.47 10.42 -18.69
N ASN A 102 10.66 10.92 -18.46
CA ASN A 102 11.51 10.44 -17.36
C ASN A 102 11.00 10.85 -15.98
N LEU A 103 10.28 11.98 -15.87
CA LEU A 103 9.61 12.38 -14.65
C LEU A 103 8.56 11.36 -14.22
N VAL A 104 7.70 10.89 -15.13
CA VAL A 104 6.64 9.93 -14.79
C VAL A 104 7.22 8.55 -14.42
N PHE A 105 8.38 8.17 -14.94
CA PHE A 105 9.12 6.98 -14.56
C PHE A 105 9.75 7.13 -13.16
N CYS A 106 10.35 8.27 -12.89
CA CYS A 106 10.88 8.62 -11.57
C CYS A 106 9.80 8.53 -10.49
N ALA A 107 8.65 9.15 -10.73
CA ALA A 107 7.52 9.10 -9.80
C ALA A 107 7.04 7.67 -9.55
N THR A 108 6.96 6.82 -10.61
CA THR A 108 6.57 5.42 -10.46
C THR A 108 7.49 4.66 -9.52
N THR A 109 8.82 4.89 -9.59
CA THR A 109 9.80 4.24 -8.71
C THR A 109 9.53 4.54 -7.24
N ALA A 110 9.24 5.78 -6.90
CA ALA A 110 8.96 6.20 -5.53
C ALA A 110 7.58 5.69 -5.05
N THR A 111 6.55 5.72 -5.91
CA THR A 111 5.19 5.24 -5.61
C THR A 111 5.16 3.77 -5.19
N ILE A 112 5.96 2.89 -5.81
CA ILE A 112 6.04 1.46 -5.47
C ILE A 112 6.31 1.24 -3.98
N VAL A 113 7.08 2.10 -3.32
CA VAL A 113 7.44 1.97 -1.90
C VAL A 113 6.25 2.22 -0.99
N SER A 114 5.31 3.07 -1.40
CA SER A 114 4.13 3.47 -0.63
C SER A 114 3.31 2.28 -0.14
N GLY A 115 3.02 1.34 -1.04
CA GLY A 115 2.16 0.20 -0.75
C GLY A 115 2.69 -0.73 0.34
N ALA A 116 4.01 -1.04 0.30
CA ALA A 116 4.64 -1.92 1.28
C ALA A 116 4.72 -1.29 2.69
N MET A 117 4.74 0.02 2.77
CA MET A 117 4.83 0.79 4.01
C MET A 117 3.48 1.36 4.46
N ALA A 118 2.40 1.05 3.76
CA ALA A 118 1.07 1.58 4.03
C ALA A 118 0.57 1.29 5.46
N GLU A 119 -0.36 2.14 5.94
CA GLU A 119 -1.11 2.04 7.19
C GLU A 119 -0.34 2.36 8.49
N ARG A 120 1.00 2.49 8.46
CA ARG A 120 1.81 2.71 9.68
C ARG A 120 2.99 3.66 9.50
N THR A 121 3.19 4.26 8.32
CA THR A 121 4.27 5.20 8.05
C THR A 121 3.81 6.63 8.31
N LYS A 122 4.61 7.43 9.00
CA LYS A 122 4.37 8.88 9.14
C LYS A 122 4.36 9.55 7.77
N PHE A 123 3.39 10.42 7.54
CA PHE A 123 3.25 11.14 6.27
C PHE A 123 4.48 12.00 5.93
N LEU A 124 5.04 12.71 6.91
CA LEU A 124 6.27 13.49 6.71
C LEU A 124 7.44 12.60 6.27
N SER A 125 7.59 11.42 6.87
CA SER A 125 8.66 10.48 6.52
C SER A 125 8.50 9.96 5.10
N TYR A 126 7.25 9.74 4.68
CA TYR A 126 6.90 9.42 3.31
C TYR A 126 7.38 10.51 2.34
N CYS A 127 7.02 11.77 2.59
CA CYS A 127 7.41 12.88 1.74
C CYS A 127 8.94 12.99 1.59
N ILE A 128 9.69 12.77 2.69
CA ILE A 128 11.15 12.86 2.66
C ILE A 128 11.75 11.74 1.81
N TYR A 129 11.36 10.47 2.03
CA TYR A 129 11.98 9.38 1.27
C TYR A 129 11.58 9.39 -0.22
N SER A 130 10.34 9.77 -0.55
CA SER A 130 9.92 9.98 -1.93
C SER A 130 10.78 11.02 -2.62
N GLY A 131 11.02 12.16 -1.94
CA GLY A 131 11.94 13.19 -2.44
C GLY A 131 13.38 12.69 -2.63
N VAL A 132 13.91 11.88 -1.70
CA VAL A 132 15.28 11.32 -1.80
C VAL A 132 15.39 10.32 -2.96
N ILE A 133 14.40 9.45 -3.14
CA ILE A 133 14.36 8.51 -4.27
C ILE A 133 14.36 9.29 -5.58
N SER A 134 13.49 10.28 -5.71
CA SER A 134 13.31 11.05 -6.94
C SER A 134 14.46 12.01 -7.25
N ALA A 135 15.16 12.52 -6.22
CA ALA A 135 16.29 13.43 -6.40
C ALA A 135 17.61 12.72 -6.68
N LEU A 136 17.85 11.55 -6.05
CA LEU A 136 19.20 10.97 -6.01
C LEU A 136 19.23 9.47 -6.36
N ILE A 137 18.40 8.63 -5.71
CA ILE A 137 18.58 7.17 -5.79
C ILE A 137 18.28 6.68 -7.21
N TYR A 138 17.07 6.98 -7.70
CA TYR A 138 16.63 6.61 -9.04
C TYR A 138 17.44 7.32 -10.14
N PRO A 139 17.62 8.65 -10.14
CA PRO A 139 18.31 9.31 -11.27
C PRO A 139 19.73 8.83 -11.50
N ILE A 140 20.47 8.50 -10.45
CA ILE A 140 21.86 8.04 -10.56
C ILE A 140 21.96 6.66 -11.17
N GLU A 141 21.16 5.70 -10.70
CA GLU A 141 21.22 4.34 -11.25
C GLU A 141 20.57 4.26 -12.65
N ALA A 142 19.53 5.06 -12.90
CA ALA A 142 18.91 5.15 -14.21
C ALA A 142 19.85 5.81 -15.24
N HIS A 143 20.73 6.72 -14.82
CA HIS A 143 21.82 7.21 -15.67
C HIS A 143 22.75 6.10 -16.15
N TRP A 144 23.07 5.12 -15.30
CA TRP A 144 23.88 3.98 -15.70
C TRP A 144 23.27 3.19 -16.84
N ILE A 145 21.94 3.17 -16.94
CA ILE A 145 21.16 2.36 -17.89
C ILE A 145 20.75 3.18 -19.12
N TRP A 146 20.23 4.39 -18.92
CA TRP A 146 19.61 5.20 -19.98
C TRP A 146 20.32 6.53 -20.26
N GLY A 147 21.09 7.04 -19.30
CA GLY A 147 21.81 8.31 -19.42
C GLY A 147 23.18 8.22 -20.10
N GLY A 148 23.51 7.08 -20.73
CA GLY A 148 24.82 6.86 -21.34
C GLY A 148 25.89 6.39 -20.35
N GLY A 149 25.53 6.02 -19.13
CA GLY A 149 26.46 5.57 -18.10
C GLY A 149 27.05 4.17 -18.37
N TRP A 150 27.83 3.66 -17.44
CA TRP A 150 28.71 2.50 -17.61
C TRP A 150 27.98 1.19 -17.96
N LEU A 151 26.76 0.97 -17.46
CA LEU A 151 25.98 -0.23 -17.80
C LEU A 151 25.51 -0.20 -19.26
N SER A 152 25.03 0.95 -19.72
CA SER A 152 24.69 1.18 -21.13
C SER A 152 25.87 0.93 -22.03
N GLN A 153 27.05 1.47 -21.68
CA GLN A 153 28.28 1.29 -22.45
C GLN A 153 28.74 -0.17 -22.55
N LEU A 154 28.41 -1.01 -21.54
CA LEU A 154 28.69 -2.44 -21.57
C LEU A 154 27.68 -3.26 -22.40
N GLY A 155 26.50 -2.67 -22.70
CA GLY A 155 25.42 -3.33 -23.41
C GLY A 155 24.39 -4.02 -22.49
N PHE A 156 24.25 -3.55 -21.24
CA PHE A 156 23.11 -3.90 -20.40
C PHE A 156 21.82 -3.44 -21.06
N HIS A 157 20.78 -4.25 -21.04
CA HIS A 157 19.50 -3.93 -21.68
C HIS A 157 18.35 -3.97 -20.69
N ASP A 158 17.69 -2.84 -20.54
CA ASP A 158 16.43 -2.69 -19.82
C ASP A 158 15.59 -1.64 -20.56
N PHE A 159 14.65 -2.10 -21.40
CA PHE A 159 13.94 -1.20 -22.31
C PHE A 159 13.09 -0.18 -21.56
N ALA A 160 12.29 -0.65 -20.58
CA ALA A 160 11.34 0.23 -19.91
C ALA A 160 11.38 0.14 -18.37
N GLY A 161 12.31 -0.60 -17.74
CA GLY A 161 12.57 -0.45 -16.32
C GLY A 161 12.16 -1.60 -15.40
N SER A 162 12.24 -2.87 -15.82
CA SER A 162 12.16 -3.97 -14.83
C SER A 162 13.20 -3.82 -13.74
N CYS A 163 14.44 -3.43 -14.12
CA CYS A 163 15.54 -3.16 -13.22
C CYS A 163 15.46 -1.74 -12.64
N ALA A 164 15.53 -0.74 -13.52
CA ALA A 164 15.69 0.66 -13.13
C ALA A 164 14.50 1.21 -12.31
N ILE A 165 13.29 0.72 -12.52
CA ILE A 165 12.10 1.25 -11.85
C ILE A 165 11.57 0.24 -10.83
N HIS A 166 11.19 -0.95 -11.32
CA HIS A 166 10.45 -1.90 -10.50
C HIS A 166 11.32 -2.58 -9.46
N MET A 167 12.51 -3.02 -9.81
CA MET A 167 13.44 -3.61 -8.84
C MET A 167 13.89 -2.58 -7.81
N VAL A 168 14.21 -1.37 -8.21
CA VAL A 168 14.64 -0.27 -7.33
C VAL A 168 13.54 0.11 -6.34
N GLY A 169 12.32 0.36 -6.83
CA GLY A 169 11.16 0.59 -5.98
C GLY A 169 10.86 -0.60 -5.06
N GLY A 170 10.93 -1.82 -5.59
CA GLY A 170 10.68 -3.05 -4.84
C GLY A 170 11.71 -3.38 -3.76
N ILE A 171 13.01 -3.12 -3.99
CA ILE A 171 14.07 -3.23 -2.96
C ILE A 171 13.87 -2.17 -1.88
N SER A 172 13.54 -0.96 -2.28
CA SER A 172 13.24 0.13 -1.34
C SER A 172 12.03 -0.20 -0.48
N ALA A 173 10.99 -0.79 -1.07
CA ALA A 173 9.81 -1.31 -0.39
C ALA A 173 10.15 -2.40 0.63
N LEU A 174 10.99 -3.37 0.25
CA LEU A 174 11.42 -4.47 1.12
C LEU A 174 12.19 -3.96 2.35
N ILE A 175 13.15 -3.08 2.14
CA ILE A 175 13.97 -2.50 3.20
C ILE A 175 13.11 -1.60 4.10
N GLY A 176 12.26 -0.77 3.50
CA GLY A 176 11.34 0.11 4.21
C GLY A 176 10.37 -0.68 5.09
N ALA A 177 9.70 -1.69 4.56
CA ALA A 177 8.78 -2.55 5.31
C ALA A 177 9.47 -3.28 6.47
N LYS A 178 10.72 -3.74 6.28
CA LYS A 178 11.52 -4.39 7.31
C LYS A 178 11.91 -3.43 8.44
N LEU A 179 12.38 -2.23 8.13
CA LEU A 179 12.81 -1.23 9.12
C LEU A 179 11.63 -0.61 9.89
N LEU A 180 10.48 -0.51 9.23
CA LEU A 180 9.23 -0.02 9.79
C LEU A 180 8.59 -1.04 10.75
N GLY A 181 8.71 -2.32 10.43
CA GLY A 181 8.07 -3.42 11.14
C GLY A 181 6.64 -3.70 10.65
N PRO A 182 6.05 -4.82 11.11
CA PRO A 182 4.71 -5.23 10.69
C PRO A 182 3.61 -4.36 11.31
N ARG A 183 2.44 -4.35 10.67
CA ARG A 183 1.21 -3.78 11.25
C ARG A 183 0.86 -4.51 12.54
N ILE A 184 0.26 -3.78 13.47
CA ILE A 184 -0.18 -4.33 14.76
C ILE A 184 -1.15 -5.49 14.50
N GLY A 185 -0.84 -6.65 15.12
CA GLY A 185 -1.64 -7.87 14.97
C GLY A 185 -1.36 -8.70 13.71
N LYS A 186 -0.47 -8.30 12.80
CA LYS A 186 -0.12 -9.11 11.61
C LYS A 186 0.50 -10.45 11.97
N PHE A 187 1.38 -10.48 12.96
CA PHE A 187 2.06 -11.69 13.42
C PHE A 187 1.83 -11.89 14.92
N GLU A 188 1.17 -13.01 15.28
CA GLU A 188 1.01 -13.41 16.68
C GLU A 188 2.26 -14.12 17.18
N LYS A 189 2.70 -13.75 18.39
CA LYS A 189 3.87 -14.33 19.05
C LYS A 189 3.46 -15.07 20.31
N ASP A 190 4.10 -16.20 20.58
CA ASP A 190 4.00 -16.89 21.87
C ASP A 190 4.79 -16.16 22.97
N LYS A 191 4.71 -16.68 24.19
CA LYS A 191 5.44 -16.12 25.36
C LYS A 191 6.97 -16.12 25.19
N SER A 192 7.50 -16.90 24.24
CA SER A 192 8.94 -16.95 23.91
C SER A 192 9.35 -15.92 22.84
N GLY A 193 8.38 -15.20 22.26
CA GLY A 193 8.59 -14.27 21.16
C GLY A 193 8.60 -14.91 19.77
N LYS A 194 8.34 -16.23 19.68
CA LYS A 194 8.26 -16.95 18.40
C LYS A 194 6.92 -16.68 17.74
N ILE A 195 6.94 -16.38 16.44
CA ILE A 195 5.72 -16.21 15.65
C ILE A 195 5.02 -17.57 15.49
N VAL A 196 3.77 -17.63 15.90
CA VAL A 196 2.93 -18.84 15.88
C VAL A 196 1.80 -18.75 14.86
N LYS A 197 1.41 -17.51 14.46
CA LYS A 197 0.32 -17.33 13.50
C LYS A 197 0.55 -16.08 12.65
N VAL A 198 0.16 -16.16 11.39
CA VAL A 198 0.10 -15.05 10.44
C VAL A 198 -1.37 -14.71 10.20
N ASN A 199 -1.75 -13.47 10.48
CA ASN A 199 -3.11 -13.01 10.29
C ASN A 199 -3.30 -12.35 8.91
N ALA A 200 -4.45 -12.60 8.29
CA ALA A 200 -4.85 -11.93 7.08
C ALA A 200 -5.43 -10.53 7.40
N PHE A 201 -5.03 -9.54 6.61
CA PHE A 201 -5.62 -8.20 6.60
C PHE A 201 -6.20 -7.91 5.22
N PRO A 202 -7.45 -8.33 4.95
CA PRO A 202 -8.08 -8.12 3.64
C PRO A 202 -8.20 -6.64 3.31
N GLY A 203 -8.01 -6.32 2.04
CA GLY A 203 -8.31 -4.99 1.52
C GLY A 203 -9.80 -4.68 1.65
N HIS A 204 -10.12 -3.41 1.88
CA HIS A 204 -11.51 -3.00 2.12
C HIS A 204 -12.34 -2.86 0.83
N ASN A 205 -11.70 -2.74 -0.34
CA ASN A 205 -12.40 -2.48 -1.61
C ASN A 205 -11.68 -3.11 -2.81
N LEU A 206 -11.82 -4.43 -2.96
CA LEU A 206 -11.24 -5.15 -4.10
C LEU A 206 -11.75 -4.66 -5.48
N PRO A 207 -13.01 -4.23 -5.67
CA PRO A 207 -13.45 -3.61 -6.93
C PRO A 207 -12.64 -2.38 -7.34
N ILE A 208 -12.32 -1.48 -6.42
CA ILE A 208 -11.43 -0.33 -6.71
C ILE A 208 -10.02 -0.83 -7.05
N GLY A 209 -9.49 -1.80 -6.30
CA GLY A 209 -8.19 -2.41 -6.60
C GLY A 209 -8.15 -3.03 -8.00
N CYS A 210 -9.20 -3.74 -8.40
CA CYS A 210 -9.34 -4.32 -9.73
C CYS A 210 -9.35 -3.24 -10.83
N LEU A 211 -10.13 -2.18 -10.65
CA LEU A 211 -10.15 -1.05 -11.59
C LEU A 211 -8.77 -0.40 -11.71
N GLY A 212 -8.06 -0.26 -10.58
CA GLY A 212 -6.68 0.22 -10.57
C GLY A 212 -5.74 -0.66 -11.40
N VAL A 213 -5.86 -1.98 -11.33
CA VAL A 213 -5.07 -2.91 -12.15
C VAL A 213 -5.33 -2.70 -13.65
N PHE A 214 -6.58 -2.51 -14.08
CA PHE A 214 -6.89 -2.23 -15.49
C PHE A 214 -6.33 -0.87 -15.95
N ILE A 215 -6.38 0.15 -15.10
CA ILE A 215 -5.77 1.46 -15.39
C ILE A 215 -4.25 1.33 -15.52
N LEU A 216 -3.61 0.57 -14.63
CA LEU A 216 -2.17 0.30 -14.71
C LEU A 216 -1.82 -0.46 -16.00
N TRP A 217 -2.60 -1.49 -16.37
CA TRP A 217 -2.34 -2.23 -17.60
C TRP A 217 -2.50 -1.35 -18.85
N LEU A 218 -3.54 -0.53 -18.89
CA LEU A 218 -3.72 0.43 -19.99
C LEU A 218 -2.52 1.39 -20.09
N GLY A 219 -2.09 1.94 -18.95
CA GLY A 219 -0.91 2.82 -18.88
C GLY A 219 0.39 2.13 -19.30
N TRP A 220 0.46 0.80 -19.11
CA TRP A 220 1.65 0.01 -19.47
C TRP A 220 1.91 -0.08 -20.98
N TYR A 221 0.90 0.11 -21.80
CA TYR A 221 1.13 0.27 -23.25
C TYR A 221 1.92 1.54 -23.57
N GLY A 222 1.70 2.61 -22.83
CA GLY A 222 2.55 3.80 -22.87
C GLY A 222 3.91 3.55 -22.23
N PHE A 223 3.93 2.89 -21.07
CA PHE A 223 5.14 2.61 -20.30
C PHE A 223 6.17 1.84 -21.12
N ASN A 224 5.76 0.74 -21.75
CA ASN A 224 6.61 -0.10 -22.58
C ASN A 224 6.72 0.41 -24.03
N GLY A 225 5.68 1.04 -24.57
CA GLY A 225 5.62 1.34 -26.00
C GLY A 225 6.07 2.74 -26.39
N ALA A 226 6.18 3.69 -25.43
CA ALA A 226 6.45 5.08 -25.78
C ALA A 226 7.78 5.30 -26.52
N ALA A 227 8.82 4.56 -26.15
CA ALA A 227 10.15 4.68 -26.76
C ALA A 227 10.32 3.91 -28.10
N CYS A 228 9.27 3.26 -28.62
CA CYS A 228 9.30 2.59 -29.91
C CYS A 228 9.42 3.61 -31.06
N THR A 229 10.17 3.23 -32.09
CA THR A 229 10.47 4.09 -33.26
C THR A 229 9.91 3.58 -34.57
N SER A 230 9.24 2.41 -34.57
CA SER A 230 8.53 1.85 -35.72
C SER A 230 7.19 1.23 -35.31
N VAL A 231 6.24 1.14 -36.25
CA VAL A 231 4.91 0.52 -36.00
C VAL A 231 5.05 -0.96 -35.70
N GLU A 232 5.98 -1.62 -36.36
CA GLU A 232 6.26 -3.05 -36.17
C GLU A 232 6.80 -3.33 -34.77
N GLN A 233 7.75 -2.52 -34.30
CA GLN A 233 8.27 -2.60 -32.93
C GLN A 233 7.16 -2.30 -31.91
N LEU A 234 6.39 -1.24 -32.12
CA LEU A 234 5.28 -0.87 -31.23
C LEU A 234 4.23 -1.97 -31.15
N GLY A 235 3.88 -2.59 -32.29
CA GLY A 235 2.94 -3.71 -32.33
C GLY A 235 3.47 -4.93 -31.57
N SER A 236 4.75 -5.26 -31.71
CA SER A 236 5.41 -6.34 -30.97
C SER A 236 5.43 -6.07 -29.46
N VAL A 237 5.79 -4.88 -29.05
CA VAL A 237 5.80 -4.46 -27.63
C VAL A 237 4.39 -4.51 -27.04
N PHE A 238 3.36 -4.12 -27.78
CA PHE A 238 1.96 -4.25 -27.34
C PHE A 238 1.56 -5.71 -27.17
N LEU A 239 1.98 -6.58 -28.10
CA LEU A 239 1.72 -8.03 -28.02
C LEU A 239 2.35 -8.61 -26.74
N THR A 240 3.64 -8.39 -26.50
CA THR A 240 4.36 -8.93 -25.35
C THR A 240 3.80 -8.38 -24.05
N THR A 241 3.46 -7.08 -23.98
CA THR A 241 2.80 -6.42 -22.86
C THR A 241 1.38 -6.92 -22.59
N THR A 242 0.72 -7.49 -23.58
CA THR A 242 -0.60 -8.13 -23.42
C THR A 242 -0.47 -9.58 -22.97
N VAL A 243 0.42 -10.35 -23.60
CA VAL A 243 0.54 -11.80 -23.40
C VAL A 243 1.08 -12.14 -22.01
N ALA A 244 2.18 -11.51 -21.58
CA ALA A 244 2.83 -11.87 -20.33
C ALA A 244 1.93 -11.70 -19.10
N PRO A 245 1.24 -10.57 -18.86
CA PRO A 245 0.34 -10.42 -17.72
C PRO A 245 -0.91 -11.31 -17.83
N ALA A 246 -1.44 -11.56 -19.02
CA ALA A 246 -2.57 -12.46 -19.19
C ALA A 246 -2.20 -13.90 -18.78
N ILE A 247 -1.06 -14.40 -19.23
CA ILE A 247 -0.54 -15.72 -18.85
C ILE A 247 -0.23 -15.77 -17.34
N ALA A 248 0.41 -14.74 -16.77
CA ALA A 248 0.71 -14.68 -15.36
C ALA A 248 -0.56 -14.79 -14.50
N THR A 249 -1.61 -14.07 -14.88
CA THR A 249 -2.91 -14.11 -14.21
C THR A 249 -3.56 -15.49 -14.29
N VAL A 250 -3.59 -16.10 -15.47
CA VAL A 250 -4.20 -17.43 -15.65
C VAL A 250 -3.42 -18.50 -14.89
N VAL A 251 -2.10 -18.49 -14.95
CA VAL A 251 -1.25 -19.43 -14.20
C VAL A 251 -1.45 -19.28 -12.69
N CYS A 252 -1.48 -18.06 -12.18
CA CYS A 252 -1.76 -17.76 -10.78
C CYS A 252 -3.17 -18.23 -10.37
N MET A 253 -4.17 -17.98 -11.20
CA MET A 253 -5.55 -18.43 -10.96
C MET A 253 -5.61 -19.96 -10.84
N VAL A 254 -5.05 -20.68 -11.79
CA VAL A 254 -5.03 -22.16 -11.79
C VAL A 254 -4.26 -22.68 -10.57
N PHE A 255 -3.10 -22.11 -10.28
CA PHE A 255 -2.28 -22.51 -9.12
C PHE A 255 -3.01 -22.30 -7.79
N THR A 256 -3.60 -21.13 -7.58
CA THR A 256 -4.34 -20.81 -6.35
C THR A 256 -5.60 -21.65 -6.24
N TRP A 257 -6.29 -21.92 -7.34
CA TRP A 257 -7.47 -22.80 -7.37
C TRP A 257 -7.12 -24.22 -6.93
N ILE A 258 -6.06 -24.80 -7.49
CA ILE A 258 -5.62 -26.14 -7.09
C ILE A 258 -5.17 -26.17 -5.62
N LYS A 259 -4.41 -25.16 -5.19
CA LYS A 259 -3.82 -25.13 -3.85
C LYS A 259 -4.81 -24.80 -2.75
N TYR A 260 -5.76 -23.90 -3.00
CA TYR A 260 -6.69 -23.37 -1.99
C TYR A 260 -8.15 -23.81 -2.20
N GLY A 261 -8.45 -24.56 -3.26
CA GLY A 261 -9.81 -24.99 -3.63
C GLY A 261 -10.67 -23.90 -4.28
N LYS A 262 -10.20 -22.65 -4.30
CA LYS A 262 -10.83 -21.49 -4.95
C LYS A 262 -9.75 -20.57 -5.50
N PRO A 263 -10.01 -19.88 -6.63
CA PRO A 263 -9.08 -18.88 -7.14
C PRO A 263 -9.04 -17.67 -6.19
N ASP A 264 -7.83 -17.17 -5.95
CA ASP A 264 -7.61 -15.98 -5.10
C ASP A 264 -7.62 -14.72 -5.95
N VAL A 265 -8.62 -13.86 -5.76
CA VAL A 265 -8.79 -12.63 -6.53
C VAL A 265 -7.61 -11.67 -6.33
N SER A 266 -7.16 -11.46 -5.09
CA SER A 266 -6.08 -10.52 -4.80
C SER A 266 -4.75 -10.97 -5.39
N MET A 267 -4.48 -12.28 -5.35
CA MET A 267 -3.29 -12.86 -5.99
C MET A 267 -3.34 -12.77 -7.51
N CYS A 268 -4.51 -12.98 -8.14
CA CYS A 268 -4.67 -12.82 -9.58
C CYS A 268 -4.44 -11.38 -10.04
N LEU A 269 -4.92 -10.39 -9.27
CA LEU A 269 -4.66 -8.98 -9.53
C LEU A 269 -3.17 -8.64 -9.42
N ASN A 270 -2.50 -9.12 -8.40
CA ASN A 270 -1.05 -8.97 -8.25
C ASN A 270 -0.26 -9.72 -9.34
N ALA A 271 -0.74 -10.88 -9.80
CA ALA A 271 -0.09 -11.64 -10.86
C ALA A 271 -0.15 -10.92 -12.22
N SER A 272 -1.25 -10.22 -12.49
CA SER A 272 -1.35 -9.34 -13.66
C SER A 272 -0.24 -8.29 -13.66
N LEU A 273 -0.07 -7.59 -12.53
CA LEU A 273 1.00 -6.60 -12.37
C LEU A 273 2.39 -7.23 -12.42
N ALA A 274 2.57 -8.41 -11.81
CA ALA A 274 3.84 -9.14 -11.85
C ALA A 274 4.26 -9.52 -13.27
N GLY A 275 3.31 -9.94 -14.10
CA GLY A 275 3.54 -10.22 -15.52
C GLY A 275 3.94 -8.98 -16.32
N LEU A 276 3.28 -7.83 -16.03
CA LEU A 276 3.64 -6.54 -16.61
C LEU A 276 5.07 -6.12 -16.22
N VAL A 277 5.41 -6.22 -14.94
CA VAL A 277 6.76 -5.92 -14.44
C VAL A 277 7.82 -6.81 -15.08
N ALA A 278 7.56 -8.12 -15.18
CA ALA A 278 8.52 -9.08 -15.71
C ALA A 278 8.80 -8.88 -17.21
N ILE A 279 7.82 -8.42 -17.98
CA ILE A 279 7.99 -8.20 -19.42
C ILE A 279 8.63 -6.84 -19.73
N THR A 280 8.68 -5.91 -18.77
CA THR A 280 9.05 -4.51 -19.00
C THR A 280 10.50 -4.35 -19.54
N ALA A 281 11.47 -5.12 -19.03
CA ALA A 281 12.84 -5.05 -19.56
C ALA A 281 13.01 -5.69 -20.95
N PRO A 282 12.45 -6.90 -21.21
CA PRO A 282 12.62 -7.59 -22.50
C PRO A 282 11.51 -7.31 -23.52
N CYS A 283 10.58 -6.40 -23.28
CA CYS A 283 9.36 -6.28 -24.10
C CYS A 283 9.62 -5.98 -25.57
N ASP A 284 10.73 -5.32 -25.90
CA ASP A 284 11.16 -4.95 -27.26
C ASP A 284 12.08 -5.98 -27.92
N VAL A 285 12.68 -6.88 -27.12
CA VAL A 285 13.67 -7.85 -27.60
C VAL A 285 13.23 -9.31 -27.51
N THR A 286 12.01 -9.59 -27.03
CA THR A 286 11.49 -10.95 -26.92
C THR A 286 10.34 -11.22 -27.87
N ASP A 287 10.13 -12.49 -28.21
CA ASP A 287 8.99 -12.94 -29.03
C ASP A 287 7.79 -13.37 -28.14
N CYS A 288 6.70 -13.79 -28.80
CA CYS A 288 5.50 -14.23 -28.12
C CYS A 288 5.73 -15.46 -27.22
N PHE A 289 6.61 -16.38 -27.62
CA PHE A 289 6.94 -17.57 -26.81
C PHE A 289 7.69 -17.17 -25.54
N GLY A 290 8.69 -16.30 -25.66
CA GLY A 290 9.39 -15.73 -24.51
C GLY A 290 8.43 -15.02 -23.55
N ALA A 291 7.51 -14.21 -24.08
CA ALA A 291 6.49 -13.51 -23.28
C ALA A 291 5.57 -14.50 -22.51
N ILE A 292 5.17 -15.62 -23.11
CA ILE A 292 4.39 -16.68 -22.45
C ILE A 292 5.17 -17.26 -21.26
N VAL A 293 6.43 -17.64 -21.47
CA VAL A 293 7.25 -18.24 -20.41
C VAL A 293 7.54 -17.22 -19.30
N ILE A 294 7.88 -16.00 -19.67
CA ILE A 294 8.13 -14.90 -18.71
C ILE A 294 6.91 -14.68 -17.82
N GLY A 295 5.72 -14.58 -18.43
CA GLY A 295 4.47 -14.42 -17.71
C GLY A 295 4.13 -15.62 -16.81
N ALA A 296 4.31 -16.85 -17.31
CA ALA A 296 4.04 -18.05 -16.51
C ALA A 296 4.89 -18.11 -15.24
N VAL A 297 6.17 -17.80 -15.33
CA VAL A 297 7.07 -17.74 -14.17
C VAL A 297 6.65 -16.61 -13.24
N ALA A 298 6.31 -15.44 -13.75
CA ALA A 298 5.89 -14.29 -12.94
C ALA A 298 4.64 -14.60 -12.11
N GLY A 299 3.65 -15.29 -12.69
CA GLY A 299 2.44 -15.69 -12.01
C GLY A 299 2.65 -16.66 -10.84
N LEU A 300 3.65 -17.53 -10.90
CA LEU A 300 4.06 -18.40 -9.80
C LEU A 300 4.93 -17.66 -8.78
N LEU A 301 5.84 -16.83 -9.28
CA LEU A 301 6.82 -16.11 -8.47
C LEU A 301 6.14 -15.12 -7.50
N VAL A 302 5.08 -14.45 -7.92
CA VAL A 302 4.34 -13.53 -7.06
C VAL A 302 3.68 -14.26 -5.88
N VAL A 303 3.08 -15.44 -6.10
CA VAL A 303 2.47 -16.24 -5.02
C VAL A 303 3.53 -16.75 -4.06
N PHE A 304 4.66 -17.23 -4.61
CA PHE A 304 5.81 -17.65 -3.80
C PHE A 304 6.38 -16.48 -3.00
N GLY A 305 6.51 -15.30 -3.60
CA GLY A 305 7.04 -14.10 -2.96
C GLY A 305 6.20 -13.64 -1.77
N VAL A 306 4.89 -13.55 -1.93
CA VAL A 306 3.98 -13.22 -0.81
C VAL A 306 4.09 -14.26 0.30
N TRP A 307 4.09 -15.56 -0.04
CA TRP A 307 4.29 -16.60 0.94
C TRP A 307 5.64 -16.50 1.66
N LEU A 308 6.71 -16.24 0.94
CA LEU A 308 8.06 -16.09 1.49
C LEU A 308 8.14 -14.92 2.49
N LEU A 309 7.56 -13.77 2.12
CA LEU A 309 7.54 -12.59 2.98
C LEU A 309 6.73 -12.84 4.26
N ASP A 310 5.52 -13.34 4.14
CA ASP A 310 4.61 -13.55 5.28
C ASP A 310 5.08 -14.68 6.21
N TYR A 311 5.44 -15.85 5.67
CA TYR A 311 5.63 -17.06 6.47
C TYR A 311 7.09 -17.40 6.78
N LYS A 312 8.07 -16.82 6.07
CA LYS A 312 9.49 -17.11 6.29
C LYS A 312 10.27 -15.89 6.77
N LEU A 313 10.11 -14.76 6.11
CA LEU A 313 10.83 -13.55 6.45
C LEU A 313 10.09 -12.68 7.47
N HIS A 314 8.78 -12.90 7.65
CA HIS A 314 7.90 -12.16 8.53
C HIS A 314 7.99 -10.64 8.29
N ILE A 315 7.94 -10.28 7.00
CA ILE A 315 7.91 -8.90 6.54
C ILE A 315 6.49 -8.61 6.04
N ASP A 316 5.84 -7.63 6.64
CA ASP A 316 4.48 -7.24 6.29
C ASP A 316 4.47 -6.28 5.11
N ASP A 317 3.97 -6.76 3.98
CA ASP A 317 3.75 -6.01 2.75
C ASP A 317 2.24 -5.97 2.44
N PRO A 318 1.55 -4.88 2.78
CA PRO A 318 0.09 -4.80 2.69
C PRO A 318 -0.50 -5.07 1.31
N VAL A 319 0.18 -4.66 0.24
CA VAL A 319 -0.34 -4.74 -1.13
C VAL A 319 0.38 -5.76 -2.02
N GLY A 320 1.47 -6.35 -1.52
CA GLY A 320 2.28 -7.29 -2.29
C GLY A 320 3.32 -6.62 -3.20
N ALA A 321 3.67 -5.35 -2.94
CA ALA A 321 4.58 -4.56 -3.77
C ALA A 321 5.97 -5.22 -3.94
N VAL A 322 6.51 -5.83 -2.89
CA VAL A 322 7.81 -6.50 -2.95
C VAL A 322 7.78 -7.72 -3.87
N ALA A 323 6.74 -8.56 -3.74
CA ALA A 323 6.59 -9.75 -4.59
C ALA A 323 6.35 -9.36 -6.06
N VAL A 324 5.56 -8.32 -6.31
CA VAL A 324 5.26 -7.80 -7.66
C VAL A 324 6.48 -7.14 -8.25
N HIS A 325 7.07 -6.15 -7.58
CA HIS A 325 8.06 -5.27 -8.20
C HIS A 325 9.51 -5.71 -7.97
N CYS A 326 9.91 -6.12 -6.75
CA CYS A 326 11.27 -6.57 -6.50
C CYS A 326 11.56 -7.89 -7.20
N MET A 327 10.76 -8.93 -6.91
CA MET A 327 11.06 -10.27 -7.41
C MET A 327 10.85 -10.38 -8.92
N ASN A 328 9.78 -9.79 -9.44
CA ASN A 328 9.52 -9.83 -10.88
C ASN A 328 10.32 -8.80 -11.68
N GLY A 329 10.79 -7.72 -11.06
CA GLY A 329 11.78 -6.83 -11.66
C GLY A 329 13.13 -7.53 -11.86
N ILE A 330 13.61 -8.29 -10.87
CA ILE A 330 14.79 -9.15 -11.00
C ILE A 330 14.56 -10.21 -12.07
N TRP A 331 13.39 -10.87 -12.04
CA TRP A 331 13.05 -11.89 -13.04
C TRP A 331 13.03 -11.33 -14.46
N GLY A 332 12.39 -10.18 -14.71
CA GLY A 332 12.35 -9.53 -16.02
C GLY A 332 13.74 -9.16 -16.52
N THR A 333 14.59 -8.64 -15.65
CA THR A 333 15.99 -8.35 -15.98
C THR A 333 16.77 -9.60 -16.40
N ILE A 334 16.63 -10.68 -15.65
CA ILE A 334 17.26 -11.98 -15.99
C ILE A 334 16.65 -12.54 -17.29
N ALA A 335 15.35 -12.43 -17.45
CA ALA A 335 14.62 -12.94 -18.62
C ALA A 335 15.07 -12.28 -19.92
N THR A 336 15.49 -11.01 -19.91
CA THR A 336 16.15 -10.36 -21.06
C THR A 336 17.38 -11.16 -21.50
N GLY A 337 18.23 -11.56 -20.58
CA GLY A 337 19.43 -12.38 -20.87
C GLY A 337 19.14 -13.82 -21.33
N LEU A 338 17.93 -14.31 -21.09
CA LEU A 338 17.50 -15.65 -21.49
C LEU A 338 16.73 -15.66 -22.81
N PHE A 339 15.79 -14.73 -23.02
CA PHE A 339 14.77 -14.79 -24.07
C PHE A 339 14.90 -13.71 -25.15
N ALA A 340 15.91 -12.85 -25.13
CA ALA A 340 16.12 -11.88 -26.18
C ALA A 340 16.42 -12.58 -27.53
N THR A 341 15.81 -12.08 -28.62
CA THR A 341 15.95 -12.63 -29.97
C THR A 341 15.96 -11.52 -31.03
N THR A 342 16.81 -11.66 -32.04
CA THR A 342 16.82 -10.75 -33.20
C THR A 342 15.61 -10.93 -34.12
N SER A 343 14.72 -11.88 -33.83
CA SER A 343 13.42 -11.97 -34.49
C SER A 343 12.42 -10.94 -34.00
N ALA A 344 12.68 -10.28 -32.87
CA ALA A 344 11.87 -9.19 -32.37
C ALA A 344 12.11 -7.93 -33.21
N PRO A 345 11.05 -7.24 -33.69
CA PRO A 345 11.20 -6.05 -34.51
C PRO A 345 11.96 -4.94 -33.78
N GLY A 346 12.98 -4.37 -34.43
CA GLY A 346 13.82 -3.32 -33.85
C GLY A 346 15.00 -3.83 -33.00
N ASN A 347 15.13 -5.14 -32.81
CA ASN A 347 16.28 -5.73 -32.10
C ASN A 347 17.29 -6.35 -33.08
N ASP A 348 18.41 -5.66 -33.28
CA ASP A 348 19.47 -6.10 -34.19
C ASP A 348 20.66 -6.79 -33.50
N SER A 349 20.75 -6.73 -32.16
CA SER A 349 22.00 -7.07 -31.48
C SER A 349 21.87 -7.83 -30.17
N VAL A 350 20.75 -7.73 -29.45
CA VAL A 350 20.58 -8.38 -28.15
C VAL A 350 20.07 -9.80 -28.35
N VAL A 351 20.88 -10.80 -27.97
CA VAL A 351 20.53 -12.22 -28.13
C VAL A 351 20.72 -12.95 -26.80
N GLY A 352 19.66 -13.55 -26.31
CA GLY A 352 19.62 -14.29 -25.08
C GLY A 352 20.14 -15.72 -25.20
N LEU A 353 20.36 -16.35 -24.06
CA LEU A 353 20.92 -17.70 -23.94
C LEU A 353 20.13 -18.73 -24.75
N PHE A 354 18.80 -18.70 -24.67
CA PHE A 354 17.95 -19.71 -25.32
C PHE A 354 17.80 -19.51 -26.84
N TYR A 355 18.22 -18.38 -27.37
CA TYR A 355 18.23 -18.06 -28.79
C TYR A 355 19.63 -18.03 -29.39
N GLY A 356 20.61 -18.65 -28.69
CA GLY A 356 21.95 -18.87 -29.24
C GLY A 356 22.95 -17.76 -28.95
N GLY A 357 22.61 -16.75 -28.13
CA GLY A 357 23.50 -15.64 -27.74
C GLY A 357 24.59 -16.00 -26.71
N GLY A 358 24.61 -17.25 -26.23
CA GLY A 358 25.52 -17.66 -25.19
C GLY A 358 25.29 -16.93 -23.87
N PHE A 359 26.31 -16.92 -23.01
CA PHE A 359 26.17 -16.35 -21.65
C PHE A 359 26.48 -14.85 -21.56
N ARG A 360 26.84 -14.19 -22.68
CA ARG A 360 27.25 -12.78 -22.63
C ARG A 360 26.14 -11.86 -22.14
N GLN A 361 24.96 -11.90 -22.77
CA GLN A 361 23.84 -11.03 -22.38
C GLN A 361 23.33 -11.37 -20.99
N LEU A 362 23.23 -12.67 -20.66
CA LEU A 362 22.83 -13.09 -19.32
C LEU A 362 23.82 -12.58 -18.26
N GLY A 363 25.14 -12.66 -18.53
CA GLY A 363 26.17 -12.12 -17.62
C GLY A 363 26.05 -10.60 -17.42
N LEU A 364 25.74 -9.84 -18.48
CA LEU A 364 25.51 -8.40 -18.40
C LEU A 364 24.26 -8.07 -17.57
N GLN A 365 23.17 -8.81 -17.77
CA GLN A 365 21.93 -8.65 -16.99
C GLN A 365 22.15 -8.97 -15.50
N LEU A 366 22.91 -10.03 -15.20
CA LEU A 366 23.28 -10.35 -13.83
C LEU A 366 24.16 -9.26 -13.18
N LEU A 367 25.17 -8.76 -13.91
CA LEU A 367 26.01 -7.67 -13.46
C LEU A 367 25.19 -6.41 -13.16
N GLY A 368 24.30 -6.02 -14.10
CA GLY A 368 23.46 -4.84 -13.97
C GLY A 368 22.54 -4.93 -12.77
N PHE A 369 21.75 -6.00 -12.67
CA PHE A 369 20.81 -6.10 -11.55
C PHE A 369 21.53 -6.14 -10.17
N VAL A 370 22.67 -6.83 -10.06
CA VAL A 370 23.43 -6.87 -8.79
C VAL A 370 23.95 -5.46 -8.43
N SER A 371 24.47 -4.74 -9.40
CA SER A 371 25.01 -3.40 -9.18
C SER A 371 23.94 -2.38 -8.78
N VAL A 372 22.81 -2.38 -9.49
CA VAL A 372 21.66 -1.51 -9.17
C VAL A 372 21.03 -1.89 -7.84
N ALA A 373 20.89 -3.20 -7.56
CA ALA A 373 20.38 -3.67 -6.28
C ALA A 373 21.28 -3.27 -5.11
N ALA A 374 22.60 -3.37 -5.27
CA ALA A 374 23.57 -2.96 -4.24
C ALA A 374 23.50 -1.44 -4.00
N TRP A 375 23.48 -0.63 -5.06
CA TRP A 375 23.30 0.83 -4.98
C TRP A 375 22.03 1.17 -4.22
N THR A 376 20.91 0.63 -4.66
CA THR A 376 19.59 0.89 -4.05
C THR A 376 19.56 0.46 -2.59
N ALA A 377 20.02 -0.75 -2.29
CA ALA A 377 19.99 -1.28 -0.93
C ALA A 377 20.81 -0.42 0.04
N VAL A 378 22.00 0.02 -0.36
CA VAL A 378 22.86 0.88 0.48
C VAL A 378 22.23 2.26 0.67
N THR A 379 21.88 2.91 -0.42
CA THR A 379 21.43 4.33 -0.38
C THR A 379 20.08 4.48 0.31
N ILE A 380 19.11 3.60 0.02
CA ILE A 380 17.80 3.66 0.67
C ILE A 380 17.87 3.26 2.15
N THR A 381 18.76 2.33 2.53
CA THR A 381 18.96 1.99 3.94
C THR A 381 19.48 3.19 4.71
N ILE A 382 20.48 3.90 4.16
CA ILE A 382 21.00 5.12 4.77
C ILE A 382 19.88 6.17 4.91
N ALA A 383 19.10 6.40 3.85
CA ALA A 383 17.99 7.35 3.87
C ALA A 383 16.96 7.00 4.96
N PHE A 384 16.50 5.75 5.02
CA PHE A 384 15.53 5.32 6.05
C PHE A 384 16.10 5.39 7.47
N LEU A 385 17.37 5.08 7.68
CA LEU A 385 17.99 5.20 9.00
C LEU A 385 18.10 6.66 9.45
N ILE A 386 18.42 7.59 8.55
CA ILE A 386 18.44 9.02 8.83
C ILE A 386 17.02 9.51 9.18
N ILE A 387 16.02 9.15 8.38
CA ILE A 387 14.62 9.49 8.64
C ILE A 387 14.17 8.94 10.01
N LYS A 388 14.50 7.67 10.28
CA LYS A 388 14.15 7.02 11.55
C LYS A 388 14.78 7.71 12.75
N ALA A 389 16.03 8.19 12.62
CA ALA A 389 16.77 8.86 13.70
C ALA A 389 16.34 10.33 13.91
N THR A 390 15.78 10.99 12.90
CA THR A 390 15.41 12.41 12.94
C THR A 390 13.92 12.62 13.20
N VAL A 391 13.07 12.33 12.23
CA VAL A 391 11.62 12.57 12.29
C VAL A 391 10.81 11.35 12.74
N GLY A 392 11.47 10.18 12.80
CA GLY A 392 10.83 8.90 13.09
C GLY A 392 10.12 8.33 11.85
N LEU A 393 10.18 7.02 11.64
CA LEU A 393 9.64 6.37 10.43
C LEU A 393 8.18 5.93 10.61
N ARG A 394 7.83 5.46 11.81
CA ARG A 394 6.54 4.85 12.15
C ARG A 394 5.69 5.80 13.00
N VAL A 395 4.39 5.78 12.78
CA VAL A 395 3.39 6.41 13.64
C VAL A 395 3.32 5.70 15.01
N SER A 396 2.69 6.32 16.00
CA SER A 396 2.44 5.68 17.29
C SER A 396 1.43 4.51 17.15
N GLU A 397 1.40 3.65 18.14
CA GLU A 397 0.46 2.53 18.20
C GLU A 397 -1.00 3.01 18.18
N GLU A 398 -1.28 4.10 18.90
CA GLU A 398 -2.61 4.70 18.96
C GLU A 398 -3.04 5.23 17.59
N GLU A 399 -2.17 5.95 16.88
CA GLU A 399 -2.44 6.47 15.53
C GLU A 399 -2.68 5.34 14.53
N GLU A 400 -1.91 4.24 14.61
CA GLU A 400 -2.11 3.08 13.73
C GLU A 400 -3.45 2.39 14.01
N ILE A 401 -3.89 2.32 15.28
CA ILE A 401 -5.17 1.74 15.68
C ILE A 401 -6.34 2.62 15.22
N VAL A 402 -6.24 3.93 15.42
CA VAL A 402 -7.30 4.90 15.04
C VAL A 402 -7.41 5.00 13.52
N GLY A 403 -6.29 5.08 12.82
CA GLY A 403 -6.21 5.25 11.38
C GLY A 403 -5.60 6.60 10.97
N LEU A 404 -4.82 6.56 9.89
CA LEU A 404 -4.01 7.70 9.45
C LEU A 404 -4.83 8.81 8.79
N ASP A 405 -6.03 8.51 8.30
CA ASP A 405 -6.95 9.53 7.77
C ASP A 405 -7.26 10.58 8.83
N SER A 406 -7.61 10.12 10.04
CA SER A 406 -7.92 11.01 11.16
C SER A 406 -6.67 11.65 11.76
N CYS A 407 -5.62 10.87 12.00
CA CYS A 407 -4.47 11.34 12.76
C CYS A 407 -3.53 12.25 11.96
N GLU A 408 -3.31 11.94 10.69
CA GLU A 408 -2.36 12.68 9.84
C GLU A 408 -3.04 13.78 9.01
N HIS A 409 -4.36 13.66 8.72
CA HIS A 409 -5.08 14.56 7.81
C HIS A 409 -6.35 15.18 8.41
N GLY A 410 -6.73 14.82 9.64
CA GLY A 410 -7.97 15.31 10.25
C GLY A 410 -9.24 14.84 9.53
N LEU A 411 -9.15 13.78 8.73
CA LEU A 411 -10.30 13.23 7.99
C LEU A 411 -11.01 12.17 8.84
N PRO A 412 -12.26 12.36 9.27
CA PRO A 412 -12.99 11.35 10.02
C PRO A 412 -13.25 10.08 9.18
N SER A 413 -13.38 10.22 7.87
CA SER A 413 -13.42 9.14 6.89
C SER A 413 -13.20 9.70 5.49
N ALA A 414 -12.53 8.95 4.61
CA ALA A 414 -12.46 9.26 3.18
C ALA A 414 -13.79 9.00 2.45
N TYR A 415 -14.72 8.28 3.08
CA TYR A 415 -16.02 7.90 2.52
C TYR A 415 -17.15 8.63 3.23
N ALA A 416 -17.66 9.70 2.66
CA ALA A 416 -18.78 10.46 3.21
C ALA A 416 -20.05 9.61 3.31
N GLY A 417 -20.67 9.58 4.48
CA GLY A 417 -21.93 8.87 4.72
C GLY A 417 -21.82 7.35 4.88
N PHE A 418 -20.61 6.78 4.83
CA PHE A 418 -20.37 5.36 5.08
C PHE A 418 -19.73 5.14 6.45
N SER A 419 -20.30 4.21 7.18
CA SER A 419 -19.75 3.66 8.41
C SER A 419 -18.98 2.39 8.05
N ILE A 420 -17.65 2.45 7.99
CA ILE A 420 -16.85 1.29 7.62
C ILE A 420 -16.37 0.59 8.89
N MET A 421 -16.86 -0.63 9.08
CA MET A 421 -16.34 -1.54 10.09
C MET A 421 -15.12 -2.26 9.55
N ASP A 422 -13.97 -2.04 10.16
CA ASP A 422 -12.78 -2.84 9.91
C ASP A 422 -12.88 -4.16 10.67
N ILE A 423 -13.41 -5.18 10.01
CA ILE A 423 -13.60 -6.52 10.57
C ILE A 423 -12.25 -7.20 10.84
N SER A 424 -11.18 -6.77 10.18
CA SER A 424 -9.87 -7.40 10.33
C SER A 424 -9.22 -7.15 11.70
N ASN A 425 -9.57 -6.06 12.38
CA ASN A 425 -9.08 -5.79 13.74
C ASN A 425 -9.85 -6.55 14.83
N THR A 426 -10.92 -7.24 14.48
CA THR A 426 -11.76 -7.91 15.47
C THR A 426 -11.19 -9.25 15.94
N MET A 427 -10.20 -9.80 15.26
CA MET A 427 -9.77 -11.17 15.55
C MET A 427 -8.49 -11.34 16.35
N THR A 428 -7.67 -10.32 16.57
CA THR A 428 -6.40 -10.54 17.28
C THR A 428 -5.82 -9.29 17.92
N MET A 429 -6.29 -8.92 19.09
CA MET A 429 -5.48 -8.18 20.04
C MET A 429 -5.46 -8.90 21.39
N GLU A 430 -4.46 -9.73 21.61
CA GLU A 430 -3.92 -9.87 22.96
C GLU A 430 -3.18 -8.55 23.26
N VAL A 431 -3.85 -7.67 24.02
CA VAL A 431 -3.21 -6.48 24.57
C VAL A 431 -2.16 -6.97 25.55
N ASN A 432 -0.91 -6.65 25.30
CA ASN A 432 0.19 -6.87 26.22
C ASN A 432 -0.17 -6.26 27.59
N GLU A 433 -0.07 -7.02 28.67
CA GLU A 433 -0.46 -6.63 30.02
C GLU A 433 0.29 -5.39 30.58
N ASN A 434 1.24 -4.83 29.84
CA ASN A 434 2.08 -3.71 30.29
C ASN A 434 1.72 -2.34 29.67
N THR A 435 0.69 -2.26 28.84
CA THR A 435 0.23 -0.94 28.34
C THR A 435 -0.84 -0.43 29.30
N SER A 436 -0.46 0.45 30.19
CA SER A 436 -1.36 1.24 31.06
C SER A 436 -2.17 2.24 30.21
N LEU A 437 -3.04 1.73 29.37
CA LEU A 437 -4.00 2.53 28.59
C LEU A 437 -5.11 2.99 29.53
N GLY A 438 -4.98 4.16 30.10
CA GLY A 438 -6.08 4.76 30.80
C GLY A 438 -5.79 5.68 31.99
N VAL A 439 -4.55 5.81 32.45
CA VAL A 439 -4.23 6.66 33.64
C VAL A 439 -3.69 8.03 33.23
N SER A 440 -3.08 8.16 32.05
CA SER A 440 -2.44 9.40 31.60
C SER A 440 -3.42 10.53 31.24
N ASP A 441 -4.59 10.20 30.70
CA ASP A 441 -5.54 11.22 30.22
C ASP A 441 -6.26 11.94 31.39
N TYR A 442 -6.48 11.28 32.53
CA TYR A 442 -7.08 11.89 33.68
C TYR A 442 -6.15 12.91 34.33
N ASP A 443 -4.86 12.60 34.39
CA ASP A 443 -3.88 13.49 35.03
C ASP A 443 -3.61 14.76 34.21
N THR A 444 -3.81 14.72 32.91
CA THR A 444 -3.63 15.85 31.99
C THR A 444 -4.89 16.71 31.80
N ALA A 445 -6.07 16.26 32.26
CA ALA A 445 -7.31 17.00 32.16
C ALA A 445 -7.28 18.26 33.08
N SER A 446 -7.74 19.40 32.54
CA SER A 446 -7.81 20.66 33.30
C SER A 446 -8.76 20.54 34.51
N ALA A 447 -8.54 21.35 35.57
CA ALA A 447 -9.40 21.36 36.75
C ALA A 447 -10.89 21.59 36.42
N ALA A 448 -11.19 22.45 35.43
CA ALA A 448 -12.55 22.70 34.94
C ALA A 448 -13.16 21.48 34.26
N MET A 449 -12.38 20.67 33.59
CA MET A 449 -12.84 19.40 32.96
C MET A 449 -13.10 18.31 34.00
N LYS A 450 -12.26 18.26 35.05
CA LYS A 450 -12.43 17.33 36.17
C LYS A 450 -13.65 17.69 37.01
N GLU A 451 -13.94 18.98 37.19
CA GLU A 451 -15.11 19.49 37.90
C GLU A 451 -16.42 19.34 37.14
N ALA A 452 -16.39 19.45 35.83
CA ALA A 452 -17.54 19.17 34.94
C ALA A 452 -17.85 17.67 34.79
N ALA A 453 -16.91 16.80 35.16
CA ALA A 453 -17.15 15.35 35.25
C ALA A 453 -17.86 15.06 36.60
N VAL A 454 -19.18 15.22 36.61
CA VAL A 454 -20.02 14.96 37.79
C VAL A 454 -19.80 13.51 38.24
N LYS A 455 -19.31 13.33 39.45
CA LYS A 455 -19.34 12.02 40.14
C LYS A 455 -20.78 11.58 40.25
N VAL A 456 -21.17 10.62 39.40
CA VAL A 456 -22.45 9.94 39.59
C VAL A 456 -22.28 9.04 40.82
N GLU A 457 -22.78 9.43 41.95
CA GLU A 457 -22.99 8.53 43.09
C GLU A 457 -24.04 7.50 42.63
N THR A 458 -23.62 6.31 42.39
CA THR A 458 -24.52 5.19 42.11
C THR A 458 -25.16 4.80 43.46
N ALA A 459 -26.40 5.25 43.67
CA ALA A 459 -27.26 4.53 44.59
C ALA A 459 -27.42 3.12 44.05
N PRO A 460 -27.18 2.05 44.83
CA PRO A 460 -27.41 0.69 44.36
C PRO A 460 -28.92 0.51 44.20
N ALA A 461 -29.43 0.69 42.98
CA ALA A 461 -30.75 0.18 42.64
C ALA A 461 -30.62 -1.34 42.74
N ALA A 462 -31.35 -1.95 43.64
CA ALA A 462 -31.45 -3.40 43.77
C ALA A 462 -32.13 -3.95 42.50
N ILE A 463 -31.34 -4.24 41.50
CA ILE A 463 -31.79 -4.95 40.28
C ILE A 463 -31.86 -6.42 40.67
N PRO A 464 -33.03 -7.10 40.54
CA PRO A 464 -33.15 -8.48 40.93
C PRO A 464 -32.12 -9.34 40.18
N ALA A 465 -31.41 -10.21 40.90
CA ALA A 465 -30.30 -11.02 40.38
C ALA A 465 -30.74 -12.14 39.42
N THR A 466 -31.99 -12.19 39.02
CA THR A 466 -32.60 -13.31 38.26
C THR A 466 -33.26 -12.90 36.93
N GLY A 467 -33.08 -11.67 36.47
CA GLY A 467 -33.63 -11.20 35.21
C GLY A 467 -32.65 -11.28 34.03
N ILE A 468 -33.20 -11.23 32.83
CA ILE A 468 -32.42 -11.06 31.59
C ILE A 468 -32.38 -9.57 31.28
N TYR A 469 -31.18 -9.03 31.10
CA TYR A 469 -30.96 -7.60 30.85
C TYR A 469 -30.18 -7.36 29.58
N LYS A 470 -30.61 -6.35 28.83
CA LYS A 470 -29.86 -5.77 27.71
C LYS A 470 -29.11 -4.54 28.20
N VAL A 471 -27.80 -4.59 28.15
CA VAL A 471 -26.94 -3.44 28.44
C VAL A 471 -26.47 -2.83 27.12
N VAL A 472 -26.78 -1.56 26.92
CA VAL A 472 -26.41 -0.79 25.74
C VAL A 472 -25.38 0.25 26.12
N VAL A 473 -24.21 0.21 25.51
CA VAL A 473 -23.12 1.17 25.76
C VAL A 473 -22.90 1.99 24.51
N ILE A 474 -23.04 3.31 24.60
CA ILE A 474 -22.70 4.23 23.50
C ILE A 474 -21.43 4.98 23.90
N ALA A 475 -20.33 4.79 23.15
CA ALA A 475 -19.02 5.34 23.48
C ALA A 475 -18.29 5.85 22.23
N LYS A 476 -17.12 6.47 22.40
CA LYS A 476 -16.21 6.82 21.31
C LYS A 476 -15.73 5.54 20.60
N LEU A 477 -15.68 5.56 19.29
CA LEU A 477 -15.23 4.42 18.48
C LEU A 477 -13.80 3.95 18.88
N ALA A 478 -12.91 4.90 19.16
CA ALA A 478 -11.53 4.64 19.58
C ALA A 478 -11.39 3.81 20.89
N ARG A 479 -12.45 3.77 21.71
CA ARG A 479 -12.47 3.01 22.98
C ARG A 479 -13.15 1.64 22.85
N PHE A 480 -13.56 1.24 21.67
CA PHE A 480 -14.28 -0.02 21.46
C PHE A 480 -13.49 -1.24 21.90
N GLU A 481 -12.21 -1.35 21.49
CA GLU A 481 -11.39 -2.52 21.80
C GLU A 481 -11.13 -2.67 23.31
N VAL A 482 -10.92 -1.57 24.01
CA VAL A 482 -10.76 -1.58 25.47
C VAL A 482 -12.04 -2.04 26.16
N LEU A 483 -13.20 -1.56 25.69
CA LEU A 483 -14.51 -1.99 26.18
C LEU A 483 -14.76 -3.49 25.91
N LYS A 484 -14.49 -3.93 24.71
CA LYS A 484 -14.63 -5.33 24.27
C LYS A 484 -13.79 -6.27 25.14
N LYS A 485 -12.52 -5.92 25.37
CA LYS A 485 -11.65 -6.68 26.26
C LYS A 485 -12.22 -6.77 27.67
N ALA A 486 -12.61 -5.63 28.24
CA ALA A 486 -13.15 -5.59 29.60
C ALA A 486 -14.45 -6.42 29.75
N LEU A 487 -15.28 -6.47 28.72
CA LEU A 487 -16.48 -7.29 28.71
C LEU A 487 -16.17 -8.78 28.53
N ASN A 488 -15.21 -9.12 27.68
CA ASN A 488 -14.75 -10.51 27.51
C ASN A 488 -14.10 -11.06 28.78
N ASP A 489 -13.31 -10.25 29.49
CA ASP A 489 -12.68 -10.62 30.77
C ASP A 489 -13.72 -10.94 31.87
N LEU A 490 -14.93 -10.39 31.77
CA LEU A 490 -16.09 -10.73 32.61
C LEU A 490 -16.84 -11.99 32.16
N GLY A 491 -16.46 -12.60 31.03
CA GLY A 491 -17.15 -13.76 30.45
C GLY A 491 -18.36 -13.42 29.58
N VAL A 492 -18.47 -12.18 29.11
CA VAL A 492 -19.48 -11.80 28.10
C VAL A 492 -19.00 -12.29 26.73
N THR A 493 -19.59 -13.35 26.21
CA THR A 493 -19.19 -13.99 24.95
C THR A 493 -19.93 -13.45 23.72
N GLY A 494 -21.17 -12.94 23.92
CA GLY A 494 -22.03 -12.41 22.85
C GLY A 494 -22.19 -10.89 22.95
N MET A 495 -21.76 -10.15 21.91
CA MET A 495 -22.02 -8.72 21.82
C MET A 495 -22.37 -8.33 20.38
N THR A 496 -23.29 -7.38 20.23
CA THR A 496 -23.63 -6.77 18.95
C THR A 496 -23.08 -5.36 18.93
N MET A 497 -22.35 -5.01 17.88
CA MET A 497 -21.79 -3.68 17.70
C MET A 497 -22.41 -2.99 16.48
N THR A 498 -22.80 -1.73 16.66
CA THR A 498 -23.31 -0.88 15.59
C THR A 498 -22.58 0.46 15.65
N GLN A 499 -22.04 0.91 14.54
CA GLN A 499 -21.56 2.28 14.46
C GLN A 499 -22.73 3.25 14.40
N VAL A 500 -22.65 4.33 15.15
CA VAL A 500 -23.69 5.37 15.20
C VAL A 500 -23.05 6.75 15.14
N MET A 501 -23.80 7.71 14.64
CA MET A 501 -23.41 9.11 14.69
C MET A 501 -24.14 9.78 15.85
N GLY A 502 -23.38 10.44 16.71
CA GLY A 502 -23.92 11.10 17.89
C GLY A 502 -23.68 12.60 17.88
N CYS A 503 -24.72 13.38 18.18
CA CYS A 503 -24.62 14.80 18.43
C CYS A 503 -24.78 15.06 19.94
N GLY A 504 -24.02 16.00 20.49
CA GLY A 504 -24.07 16.33 21.92
C GLY A 504 -23.30 17.61 22.22
N VAL A 505 -23.08 17.89 23.52
CA VAL A 505 -22.38 19.10 24.01
C VAL A 505 -20.91 19.16 23.53
N GLN A 506 -20.34 18.06 23.08
CA GLN A 506 -19.05 18.04 22.42
C GLN A 506 -19.16 18.71 21.05
N LYS A 507 -18.71 19.98 20.97
CA LYS A 507 -18.35 20.54 19.67
C LYS A 507 -17.06 19.85 19.24
N GLY A 508 -17.05 19.24 18.06
CA GLY A 508 -15.82 18.74 17.44
C GLY A 508 -14.78 19.85 17.37
N ALA A 509 -13.50 19.53 17.46
CA ALA A 509 -12.45 20.47 17.09
C ALA A 509 -12.77 20.95 15.68
N GLY A 510 -12.74 22.27 15.44
CA GLY A 510 -13.08 22.84 14.15
C GLY A 510 -12.26 22.21 13.04
N GLU A 511 -12.86 21.28 12.30
CA GLU A 511 -12.25 20.63 11.16
C GLU A 511 -12.33 21.58 9.97
N MET A 512 -11.21 21.76 9.27
CA MET A 512 -11.14 22.61 8.09
C MET A 512 -11.28 21.76 6.84
N TYR A 513 -12.30 22.01 6.06
CA TYR A 513 -12.44 21.46 4.71
C TYR A 513 -12.33 22.60 3.68
N ARG A 514 -11.30 22.55 2.82
CA ARG A 514 -11.01 23.59 1.80
C ARG A 514 -10.90 25.00 2.38
N GLY A 515 -10.35 25.13 3.60
CA GLY A 515 -10.20 26.41 4.27
C GLY A 515 -11.49 26.94 4.95
N VAL A 516 -12.56 26.16 4.99
CA VAL A 516 -13.81 26.46 5.69
C VAL A 516 -13.90 25.61 6.95
N GLU A 517 -14.12 26.26 8.09
CA GLU A 517 -14.36 25.57 9.36
C GLU A 517 -15.69 24.80 9.27
N MET A 518 -15.64 23.48 9.43
CA MET A 518 -16.82 22.63 9.45
C MET A 518 -17.30 22.46 10.90
N ASP A 519 -18.53 22.87 11.16
CA ASP A 519 -19.23 22.49 12.37
C ASP A 519 -19.53 20.99 12.30
N ALA A 520 -18.70 20.16 12.93
CA ALA A 520 -18.97 18.73 13.09
C ALA A 520 -20.15 18.55 14.05
N THR A 521 -21.37 18.54 13.49
CA THR A 521 -22.61 18.34 14.25
C THR A 521 -22.80 16.90 14.71
N LEU A 522 -22.14 15.95 14.04
CA LEU A 522 -22.23 14.50 14.31
C LEU A 522 -20.84 13.91 14.46
N LEU A 523 -20.60 13.23 15.59
CA LEU A 523 -19.34 12.53 15.89
C LEU A 523 -19.52 11.01 15.76
N PRO A 524 -18.56 10.28 15.19
CA PRO A 524 -18.61 8.82 15.12
C PRO A 524 -18.53 8.21 16.51
N LYS A 525 -19.49 7.34 16.84
CA LYS A 525 -19.59 6.60 18.09
C LYS A 525 -19.89 5.13 17.79
N VAL A 526 -19.68 4.30 18.78
CA VAL A 526 -20.07 2.90 18.75
C VAL A 526 -21.21 2.66 19.74
N LYS A 527 -22.20 1.87 19.33
CA LYS A 527 -23.23 1.33 20.19
C LYS A 527 -22.96 -0.18 20.35
N VAL A 528 -22.64 -0.60 21.57
CA VAL A 528 -22.41 -1.99 21.93
C VAL A 528 -23.59 -2.49 22.73
N GLU A 529 -24.17 -3.59 22.34
CA GLU A 529 -25.31 -4.22 22.99
C GLU A 529 -24.92 -5.63 23.46
N VAL A 530 -25.13 -5.90 24.72
CA VAL A 530 -24.89 -7.22 25.32
C VAL A 530 -26.12 -7.65 26.08
N ILE A 531 -26.42 -8.94 26.02
CA ILE A 531 -27.49 -9.56 26.81
C ILE A 531 -26.84 -10.38 27.92
N VAL A 532 -27.22 -10.10 29.16
CA VAL A 532 -26.65 -10.75 30.33
C VAL A 532 -27.76 -11.32 31.22
N SER A 533 -27.50 -12.49 31.81
CA SER A 533 -28.39 -13.15 32.73
C SER A 533 -27.67 -13.67 33.98
N LYS A 534 -26.51 -14.31 33.80
CA LYS A 534 -25.69 -14.88 34.88
C LYS A 534 -24.67 -13.84 35.42
N ILE A 535 -24.22 -12.94 34.57
CA ILE A 535 -23.28 -11.88 34.93
C ILE A 535 -24.07 -10.72 35.56
N PRO A 536 -23.73 -10.26 36.76
CA PRO A 536 -24.41 -9.10 37.36
C PRO A 536 -24.29 -7.86 36.49
N VAL A 537 -25.40 -7.17 36.26
CA VAL A 537 -25.44 -5.93 35.48
C VAL A 537 -24.50 -4.87 36.07
N SER A 538 -24.36 -4.80 37.38
CA SER A 538 -23.42 -3.89 38.07
C SER A 538 -21.97 -4.17 37.66
N ALA A 539 -21.56 -5.42 37.52
CA ALA A 539 -20.22 -5.79 37.08
C ALA A 539 -19.96 -5.34 35.65
N VAL A 540 -20.95 -5.49 34.75
CA VAL A 540 -20.86 -5.01 33.35
C VAL A 540 -20.75 -3.49 33.31
N ILE A 541 -21.55 -2.77 34.09
CA ILE A 541 -21.50 -1.31 34.20
C ILE A 541 -20.13 -0.85 34.70
N ASP A 542 -19.63 -1.49 35.77
CA ASP A 542 -18.34 -1.08 36.37
C ASP A 542 -17.16 -1.35 35.45
N ALA A 543 -17.16 -2.48 34.73
CA ALA A 543 -16.16 -2.79 33.73
C ALA A 543 -16.21 -1.80 32.56
N ALA A 544 -17.41 -1.48 32.07
CA ALA A 544 -17.58 -0.52 30.99
C ALA A 544 -17.16 0.91 31.43
N LYS A 545 -17.52 1.34 32.64
CA LYS A 545 -17.08 2.62 33.21
C LYS A 545 -15.57 2.68 33.29
N LYS A 546 -14.93 1.66 33.84
CA LYS A 546 -13.47 1.59 33.97
C LYS A 546 -12.77 1.62 32.61
N ALA A 547 -13.31 0.91 31.61
CA ALA A 547 -12.75 0.85 30.27
C ALA A 547 -12.89 2.17 29.48
N LEU A 548 -13.99 2.89 29.71
CA LEU A 548 -14.35 4.06 28.89
C LEU A 548 -13.97 5.39 29.52
N TYR A 549 -13.72 5.44 30.83
CA TYR A 549 -13.45 6.68 31.56
C TYR A 549 -12.12 7.30 31.13
N THR A 550 -12.17 8.54 30.64
CA THR A 550 -11.00 9.35 30.27
C THR A 550 -10.93 10.68 31.06
N GLY A 551 -11.95 11.00 31.83
CA GLY A 551 -12.07 12.30 32.51
C GLY A 551 -12.50 13.44 31.59
N HIS A 552 -12.74 13.17 30.32
CA HIS A 552 -13.19 14.16 29.33
C HIS A 552 -14.67 14.00 28.99
N ILE A 553 -15.31 15.09 28.61
CA ILE A 553 -16.69 15.08 28.12
C ILE A 553 -16.79 14.17 26.90
N GLY A 554 -17.77 13.28 26.89
CA GLY A 554 -18.08 12.40 25.74
C GLY A 554 -17.60 10.96 25.89
N ASP A 555 -17.19 10.50 27.06
CA ASP A 555 -16.78 9.12 27.34
C ASP A 555 -17.86 8.08 27.03
N GLY A 556 -19.12 8.49 27.05
CA GLY A 556 -20.22 7.63 26.65
C GLY A 556 -21.39 7.62 27.63
N LYS A 557 -22.36 6.76 27.34
CA LYS A 557 -23.54 6.49 28.19
C LYS A 557 -23.85 4.99 28.19
N ILE A 558 -24.32 4.50 29.32
CA ILE A 558 -24.74 3.12 29.49
C ILE A 558 -26.23 3.11 29.81
N PHE A 559 -26.99 2.30 29.09
CA PHE A 559 -28.42 2.12 29.26
C PHE A 559 -28.70 0.65 29.59
N VAL A 560 -29.59 0.41 30.54
CA VAL A 560 -30.00 -0.95 30.91
C VAL A 560 -31.48 -1.10 30.67
N TYR A 561 -31.85 -2.18 29.96
CA TYR A 561 -33.24 -2.51 29.66
C TYR A 561 -33.52 -3.90 30.20
N ASN A 562 -34.74 -4.12 30.74
CA ASN A 562 -35.26 -5.43 30.99
C ASN A 562 -35.61 -6.11 29.65
N VAL A 563 -35.34 -7.39 29.53
CA VAL A 563 -35.68 -8.18 28.33
C VAL A 563 -36.83 -9.12 28.73
N ASP A 564 -38.02 -8.87 28.17
CA ASP A 564 -39.21 -9.62 28.53
C ASP A 564 -39.19 -11.03 27.98
N LYS A 565 -38.54 -11.24 26.81
CA LYS A 565 -38.46 -12.56 26.19
C LYS A 565 -37.26 -12.67 25.25
N VAL A 566 -36.63 -13.84 25.22
CA VAL A 566 -35.58 -14.23 24.25
C VAL A 566 -35.99 -15.54 23.62
N VAL A 567 -35.85 -15.67 22.30
CA VAL A 567 -36.13 -16.90 21.56
C VAL A 567 -34.96 -17.22 20.65
N LYS A 568 -34.45 -18.44 20.74
CA LYS A 568 -33.37 -18.93 19.88
C LYS A 568 -33.96 -19.42 18.55
N VAL A 569 -33.66 -18.73 17.46
CA VAL A 569 -34.30 -19.00 16.16
C VAL A 569 -34.09 -20.45 15.68
N ARG A 570 -32.88 -21.01 15.91
CA ARG A 570 -32.53 -22.35 15.43
C ARG A 570 -33.30 -23.47 16.14
N THR A 571 -33.54 -23.33 17.44
CA THR A 571 -34.08 -24.42 18.26
C THR A 571 -35.46 -24.13 18.85
N GLY A 572 -35.91 -22.87 18.83
CA GLY A 572 -37.16 -22.44 19.48
C GLY A 572 -37.07 -22.36 21.01
N GLU A 573 -35.90 -22.58 21.61
CA GLU A 573 -35.67 -22.40 23.04
C GLU A 573 -35.96 -20.96 23.47
N GLU A 574 -36.50 -20.80 24.68
CA GLU A 574 -36.94 -19.50 25.20
C GLU A 574 -36.13 -19.11 26.45
N ASP A 575 -36.01 -17.81 26.67
CA ASP A 575 -35.45 -17.15 27.86
C ASP A 575 -34.03 -17.65 28.21
N PHE A 576 -33.81 -18.18 29.41
CA PHE A 576 -32.51 -18.66 29.85
C PHE A 576 -31.94 -19.78 28.98
N ALA A 577 -32.80 -20.68 28.47
CA ALA A 577 -32.35 -21.75 27.58
C ALA A 577 -31.87 -21.20 26.24
N ALA A 578 -32.52 -20.15 25.74
CA ALA A 578 -32.12 -19.49 24.50
C ALA A 578 -30.74 -18.81 24.57
N LEU A 579 -30.27 -18.42 25.76
CA LEU A 579 -28.98 -17.75 26.01
C LEU A 579 -27.83 -18.74 26.30
N GLN A 580 -28.11 -20.05 26.37
CA GLN A 580 -27.09 -21.08 26.57
C GLN A 580 -26.59 -21.52 25.19
N ASP A 581 -25.45 -21.03 24.74
CA ASP A 581 -24.72 -21.65 23.64
C ASP A 581 -23.84 -22.75 24.25
N VAL A 582 -24.31 -23.97 24.15
CA VAL A 582 -23.50 -25.15 24.41
C VAL A 582 -22.91 -25.56 23.07
N GLU A 583 -21.58 -25.41 22.92
CA GLU A 583 -20.87 -26.13 21.87
C GLU A 583 -20.82 -27.61 22.18
#